data_b96df49fed93a8e77780a058fbdbbafa
#
_entry.id   b96df49fed93a8e77780a058fbdbbafa
#
_cell.length_a   1.000
_cell.length_b   1.000
_cell.length_c   1.000
_cell.angle_alpha   90.00
_cell.angle_beta   90.00
_cell.angle_gamma   90.00
#
_symmetry.space_group_name_H-M   'P 1'
#
loop_
_entity.id
_entity.type
_entity.pdbx_description
1 polymer ?
#
loop_
_entity_poly.entity_id
_entity_poly.type
_entity_poly.pdbx_seq_one_letter_code
_entity_poly.pdbx_strand_id
1 'polypeptide(L)'
;MVIPRTGFYAGYVASAFTLGRFLSGYLWGYVSDSVGRKPVILVGLSATAVLSLTFGLSTTYELAISSRFVLGIMNGITPAIRTTVYEVCGTNSQVVQAMAYIDGARAVTIVFGSAMGGLLVQPVDHYPNVFSGAGLFGRFPFLLPNLVGMSLALLILPVVIAYVPETKDFEDARSRSRCSR
;
A
#
# COMPACT_ATOMS: atom_id res chain seq x y z
N MET A 1 11.70 -25.48 22.72
CA MET A 1 11.88 -24.02 22.58
C MET A 1 12.33 -23.69 21.17
N VAL A 2 11.37 -23.57 20.20
CA VAL A 2 11.63 -23.48 18.74
C VAL A 2 11.24 -22.09 18.20
N ILE A 3 11.09 -21.11 19.06
CA ILE A 3 10.53 -19.78 18.75
C ILE A 3 11.50 -18.77 18.07
N PRO A 4 12.83 -18.88 18.07
CA PRO A 4 13.65 -17.80 17.51
C PRO A 4 13.69 -17.73 15.98
N ARG A 5 13.44 -18.81 15.24
CA ARG A 5 13.60 -18.80 13.78
C ARG A 5 12.43 -18.18 13.02
N THR A 6 11.20 -18.36 13.47
CA THR A 6 10.00 -17.81 12.84
C THR A 6 9.95 -16.28 12.87
N GLY A 7 10.42 -15.67 13.96
CA GLY A 7 10.52 -14.21 14.07
C GLY A 7 11.50 -13.59 13.07
N PHE A 8 12.63 -14.23 12.84
CA PHE A 8 13.61 -13.76 11.83
C PHE A 8 13.03 -13.79 10.41
N TYR A 9 12.35 -14.87 10.05
CA TYR A 9 11.73 -14.98 8.73
C TYR A 9 10.65 -13.92 8.50
N ALA A 10 9.81 -13.65 9.48
CA ALA A 10 8.83 -12.59 9.43
C ALA A 10 9.49 -11.20 9.31
N GLY A 11 10.59 -10.97 10.03
CA GLY A 11 11.39 -9.75 9.95
C GLY A 11 11.96 -9.52 8.55
N TYR A 12 12.51 -10.55 7.90
CA TYR A 12 13.03 -10.42 6.54
C TYR A 12 11.95 -10.08 5.51
N VAL A 13 10.76 -10.65 5.62
CA VAL A 13 9.62 -10.34 4.74
C VAL A 13 9.19 -8.87 4.90
N ALA A 14 9.12 -8.37 6.13
CA ALA A 14 8.80 -6.97 6.41
C ALA A 14 9.90 -6.01 5.93
N SER A 15 11.17 -6.38 6.14
CA SER A 15 12.34 -5.60 5.71
C SER A 15 12.45 -5.53 4.19
N ALA A 16 12.11 -6.60 3.47
CA ALA A 16 12.15 -6.63 2.01
C ALA A 16 11.20 -5.57 1.40
N PHE A 17 9.99 -5.43 1.93
CA PHE A 17 9.06 -4.37 1.50
C PHE A 17 9.62 -2.97 1.75
N THR A 18 10.16 -2.74 2.95
CA THR A 18 10.72 -1.44 3.34
C THR A 18 11.96 -1.08 2.50
N LEU A 19 12.83 -2.07 2.24
CA LEU A 19 14.00 -1.90 1.40
C LEU A 19 13.62 -1.56 -0.05
N GLY A 20 12.67 -2.30 -0.64
CA GLY A 20 12.17 -2.00 -1.98
C GLY A 20 11.63 -0.57 -2.09
N ARG A 21 10.85 -0.14 -1.08
CA ARG A 21 10.30 1.21 -1.02
C ARG A 21 11.37 2.29 -0.81
N PHE A 22 12.40 2.02 -0.03
CA PHE A 22 13.53 2.93 0.15
C PHE A 22 14.28 3.16 -1.17
N LEU A 23 14.61 2.09 -1.89
CA LEU A 23 15.32 2.17 -3.16
C LEU A 23 14.51 2.89 -4.25
N SER A 24 13.21 2.68 -4.29
CA SER A 24 12.34 3.28 -5.31
C SER A 24 11.80 4.66 -4.96
N GLY A 25 11.95 5.11 -3.72
CA GLY A 25 11.35 6.37 -3.24
C GLY A 25 11.75 7.59 -4.06
N TYR A 26 13.03 7.69 -4.42
CA TYR A 26 13.54 8.77 -5.27
C TYR A 26 12.94 8.71 -6.69
N LEU A 27 12.88 7.50 -7.28
CA LEU A 27 12.32 7.30 -8.62
C LEU A 27 10.84 7.69 -8.68
N TRP A 28 10.06 7.29 -7.68
CA TRP A 28 8.64 7.64 -7.61
C TRP A 28 8.41 9.13 -7.38
N GLY A 29 9.29 9.81 -6.64
CA GLY A 29 9.28 11.27 -6.54
C GLY A 29 9.42 11.90 -7.92
N TYR A 30 10.47 11.56 -8.65
CA TYR A 30 10.74 12.07 -9.99
C TYR A 30 9.60 11.74 -11.00
N VAL A 31 9.12 10.51 -11.00
CA VAL A 31 8.00 10.08 -11.87
C VAL A 31 6.72 10.86 -11.52
N SER A 32 6.43 11.02 -10.24
CA SER A 32 5.27 11.76 -9.76
C SER A 32 5.29 13.23 -10.19
N ASP A 33 6.47 13.88 -10.23
CA ASP A 33 6.63 15.25 -10.70
C ASP A 33 6.51 15.37 -12.22
N SER A 34 6.95 14.36 -12.97
CA SER A 34 6.96 14.40 -14.44
C SER A 34 5.64 13.95 -15.08
N VAL A 35 5.03 12.88 -14.57
CA VAL A 35 3.83 12.24 -15.15
C VAL A 35 2.55 12.74 -14.49
N GLY A 36 2.63 13.12 -13.20
CA GLY A 36 1.50 13.54 -12.39
C GLY A 36 1.28 12.62 -11.19
N ARG A 37 0.47 13.07 -10.23
CA ARG A 37 0.25 12.38 -8.95
C ARG A 37 -0.75 11.21 -9.08
N LYS A 38 -1.84 11.44 -9.81
CA LYS A 38 -2.92 10.46 -9.99
C LYS A 38 -2.45 9.14 -10.61
N PRO A 39 -1.71 9.12 -11.74
CA PRO A 39 -1.25 7.86 -12.34
C PRO A 39 -0.30 7.08 -11.41
N VAL A 40 0.53 7.75 -10.62
CA VAL A 40 1.40 7.08 -9.63
C VAL A 40 0.59 6.38 -8.55
N ILE A 41 -0.48 7.01 -8.04
CA ILE A 41 -1.38 6.40 -7.07
C ILE A 41 -2.10 5.19 -7.67
N LEU A 42 -2.58 5.29 -8.91
CA LEU A 42 -3.27 4.20 -9.61
C LEU A 42 -2.35 3.00 -9.85
N VAL A 43 -1.11 3.22 -10.28
CA VAL A 43 -0.10 2.17 -10.45
C VAL A 43 0.19 1.49 -9.10
N GLY A 44 0.39 2.27 -8.04
CA GLY A 44 0.64 1.74 -6.71
C GLY A 44 -0.53 0.90 -6.16
N LEU A 45 -1.79 1.33 -6.37
CA LEU A 45 -2.98 0.58 -5.95
C LEU A 45 -3.15 -0.72 -6.77
N SER A 46 -2.98 -0.67 -8.08
CA SER A 46 -3.06 -1.87 -8.93
C SER A 46 -1.96 -2.86 -8.60
N ALA A 47 -0.73 -2.40 -8.39
CA ALA A 47 0.38 -3.23 -7.93
C ALA A 47 0.08 -3.86 -6.56
N THR A 48 -0.53 -3.10 -5.63
CA THR A 48 -0.92 -3.62 -4.32
C THR A 48 -1.95 -4.74 -4.46
N ALA A 49 -2.97 -4.58 -5.31
CA ALA A 49 -3.97 -5.62 -5.54
C ALA A 49 -3.36 -6.92 -6.08
N VAL A 50 -2.54 -6.82 -7.14
CA VAL A 50 -1.93 -7.99 -7.80
C VAL A 50 -0.90 -8.67 -6.90
N LEU A 51 0.00 -7.92 -6.29
CA LEU A 51 1.09 -8.47 -5.48
C LEU A 51 0.63 -8.97 -4.10
N SER A 52 -0.47 -8.43 -3.55
CA SER A 52 -1.11 -9.02 -2.38
C SER A 52 -1.66 -10.41 -2.67
N LEU A 53 -2.28 -10.61 -3.84
CA LEU A 53 -2.74 -11.93 -4.27
C LEU A 53 -1.55 -12.89 -4.46
N THR A 54 -0.49 -12.45 -5.13
CA THR A 54 0.74 -13.26 -5.32
C THR A 54 1.35 -13.66 -3.99
N PHE A 55 1.41 -12.75 -3.02
CA PHE A 55 1.88 -13.05 -1.67
C PHE A 55 0.96 -14.05 -0.94
N GLY A 56 -0.37 -13.88 -1.06
CA GLY A 56 -1.35 -14.80 -0.46
C GLY A 56 -1.27 -16.22 -1.01
N LEU A 57 -0.91 -16.37 -2.29
CA LEU A 57 -0.72 -17.66 -2.98
C LEU A 57 0.71 -18.20 -2.87
N SER A 58 1.61 -17.52 -2.16
CA SER A 58 2.99 -17.98 -2.03
C SER A 58 3.08 -19.30 -1.25
N THR A 59 3.71 -20.29 -1.86
CA THR A 59 4.02 -21.59 -1.26
C THR A 59 5.45 -21.68 -0.78
N THR A 60 6.31 -20.81 -1.28
CA THR A 60 7.73 -20.77 -0.95
C THR A 60 8.08 -19.45 -0.28
N TYR A 61 9.04 -19.50 0.65
CA TYR A 61 9.52 -18.31 1.35
C TYR A 61 10.16 -17.29 0.40
N GLU A 62 10.88 -17.76 -0.62
CA GLU A 62 11.51 -16.90 -1.63
C GLU A 62 10.49 -16.11 -2.44
N LEU A 63 9.37 -16.74 -2.81
CA LEU A 63 8.28 -16.06 -3.51
C LEU A 63 7.62 -15.01 -2.60
N ALA A 64 7.47 -15.31 -1.31
CA ALA A 64 6.93 -14.36 -0.33
C ALA A 64 7.82 -13.12 -0.19
N ILE A 65 9.14 -13.28 -0.06
CA ILE A 65 10.08 -12.15 0.02
C ILE A 65 10.09 -11.35 -1.28
N SER A 66 10.20 -12.04 -2.42
CA SER A 66 10.26 -11.40 -3.74
C SER A 66 9.02 -10.58 -4.03
N SER A 67 7.82 -11.11 -3.75
CA SER A 67 6.57 -10.39 -3.93
C SER A 67 6.47 -9.14 -3.05
N ARG A 68 6.94 -9.21 -1.80
CA ARG A 68 6.99 -8.06 -0.89
C ARG A 68 8.01 -7.01 -1.31
N PHE A 69 9.16 -7.44 -1.81
CA PHE A 69 10.19 -6.53 -2.33
C PHE A 69 9.70 -5.79 -3.57
N VAL A 70 9.11 -6.51 -4.54
CA VAL A 70 8.53 -5.90 -5.75
C VAL A 70 7.37 -4.97 -5.39
N LEU A 71 6.51 -5.36 -4.43
CA LEU A 71 5.46 -4.48 -3.93
C LEU A 71 6.03 -3.20 -3.32
N GLY A 72 7.13 -3.29 -2.58
CA GLY A 72 7.86 -2.12 -2.07
C GLY A 72 8.32 -1.21 -3.19
N ILE A 73 8.94 -1.76 -4.24
CA ILE A 73 9.40 -0.99 -5.40
C ILE A 73 8.24 -0.30 -6.12
N MET A 74 7.10 -0.96 -6.29
CA MET A 74 5.93 -0.40 -6.98
C MET A 74 5.10 0.57 -6.13
N ASN A 75 5.40 0.73 -4.84
CA ASN A 75 4.59 1.52 -3.91
C ASN A 75 5.05 2.98 -3.81
N GLY A 76 4.70 3.79 -4.81
CA GLY A 76 4.88 5.25 -4.82
C GLY A 76 3.73 6.06 -4.19
N ILE A 77 2.73 5.40 -3.59
CA ILE A 77 1.49 6.04 -3.12
C ILE A 77 1.76 7.10 -2.04
N THR A 78 2.56 6.77 -1.03
CA THR A 78 2.77 7.67 0.13
C THR A 78 3.46 8.98 -0.24
N PRO A 79 4.57 9.02 -0.99
CA PRO A 79 5.15 10.28 -1.42
C PRO A 79 4.19 11.07 -2.31
N ALA A 80 3.50 10.42 -3.25
CA ALA A 80 2.54 11.08 -4.14
C ALA A 80 1.41 11.78 -3.35
N ILE A 81 0.78 11.10 -2.38
CA ILE A 81 -0.27 11.70 -1.54
C ILE A 81 0.25 12.90 -0.76
N ARG A 82 1.43 12.78 -0.13
CA ARG A 82 2.01 13.88 0.65
C ARG A 82 2.29 15.11 -0.21
N THR A 83 2.84 14.91 -1.39
CA THR A 83 3.10 16.02 -2.33
C THR A 83 1.80 16.66 -2.80
N THR A 84 0.77 15.86 -3.14
CA THR A 84 -0.56 16.38 -3.49
C THR A 84 -1.12 17.31 -2.40
N VAL A 85 -0.97 16.94 -1.12
CA VAL A 85 -1.42 17.79 -0.01
C VAL A 85 -0.68 19.13 0.02
N TYR A 86 0.63 19.13 -0.18
CA TYR A 86 1.41 20.37 -0.26
C TYR A 86 0.99 21.28 -1.42
N GLU A 87 0.59 20.71 -2.53
CA GLU A 87 0.17 21.44 -3.74
C GLU A 87 -1.24 22.02 -3.61
N VAL A 88 -2.16 21.26 -3.00
CA VAL A 88 -3.57 21.65 -2.88
C VAL A 88 -3.82 22.60 -1.71
N CYS A 89 -3.08 22.46 -0.60
CA CYS A 89 -3.25 23.31 0.58
C CYS A 89 -2.61 24.68 0.36
N GLY A 90 -3.40 25.74 0.56
CA GLY A 90 -2.95 27.13 0.35
C GLY A 90 -2.16 27.73 1.53
N THR A 91 -2.32 27.19 2.74
CA THR A 91 -1.70 27.71 3.96
C THR A 91 -0.97 26.63 4.74
N ASN A 92 0.10 27.02 5.45
CA ASN A 92 0.88 26.08 6.28
C ASN A 92 0.02 25.39 7.34
N SER A 93 -0.97 26.07 7.90
CA SER A 93 -1.89 25.47 8.88
C SER A 93 -2.74 24.34 8.30
N GLN A 94 -3.24 24.52 7.06
CA GLN A 94 -3.99 23.48 6.36
C GLN A 94 -3.10 22.26 6.02
N VAL A 95 -1.85 22.48 5.62
CA VAL A 95 -0.89 21.40 5.36
C VAL A 95 -0.67 20.57 6.62
N VAL A 96 -0.40 21.24 7.77
CA VAL A 96 -0.16 20.54 9.04
C VAL A 96 -1.38 19.72 9.46
N GLN A 97 -2.59 20.28 9.35
CA GLN A 97 -3.83 19.55 9.65
C GLN A 97 -4.04 18.35 8.72
N ALA A 98 -3.87 18.52 7.42
CA ALA A 98 -4.02 17.44 6.46
C ALA A 98 -3.01 16.32 6.68
N MET A 99 -1.75 16.66 6.99
CA MET A 99 -0.73 15.66 7.34
C MET A 99 -1.08 14.92 8.63
N ALA A 100 -1.61 15.60 9.65
CA ALA A 100 -2.05 14.98 10.89
C ALA A 100 -3.20 13.99 10.65
N TYR A 101 -4.16 14.30 9.78
CA TYR A 101 -5.22 13.36 9.39
C TYR A 101 -4.67 12.14 8.65
N ILE A 102 -3.73 12.31 7.71
CA ILE A 102 -3.12 11.20 6.97
C ILE A 102 -2.35 10.29 7.93
N ASP A 103 -1.52 10.84 8.80
CA ASP A 103 -0.72 10.05 9.73
C ASP A 103 -1.60 9.41 10.82
N GLY A 104 -2.66 10.07 11.27
CA GLY A 104 -3.68 9.50 12.16
C GLY A 104 -4.43 8.34 11.52
N ALA A 105 -4.92 8.49 10.29
CA ALA A 105 -5.57 7.41 9.54
C ALA A 105 -4.62 6.22 9.33
N ARG A 106 -3.34 6.48 9.06
CA ARG A 106 -2.32 5.46 8.94
C ARG A 106 -2.11 4.70 10.25
N ALA A 107 -2.07 5.39 11.39
CA ALA A 107 -1.92 4.75 12.70
C ALA A 107 -3.12 3.83 13.00
N VAL A 108 -4.33 4.29 12.77
CA VAL A 108 -5.57 3.50 12.89
C VAL A 108 -5.50 2.26 11.98
N THR A 109 -5.10 2.43 10.73
CA THR A 109 -4.97 1.32 9.77
C THR A 109 -3.96 0.27 10.22
N ILE A 110 -2.85 0.66 10.86
CA ILE A 110 -1.85 -0.29 11.38
C ILE A 110 -2.47 -1.13 12.50
N VAL A 111 -3.20 -0.52 13.43
CA VAL A 111 -3.82 -1.23 14.56
C VAL A 111 -4.90 -2.20 14.06
N PHE A 112 -5.86 -1.72 13.28
CA PHE A 112 -6.94 -2.56 12.76
C PHE A 112 -6.44 -3.60 11.75
N GLY A 113 -5.49 -3.23 10.89
CA GLY A 113 -4.90 -4.14 9.91
C GLY A 113 -4.12 -5.29 10.55
N SER A 114 -3.37 -5.02 11.62
CA SER A 114 -2.65 -6.07 12.35
C SER A 114 -3.62 -7.00 13.09
N ALA A 115 -4.67 -6.47 13.72
CA ALA A 115 -5.70 -7.26 14.37
C ALA A 115 -6.46 -8.15 13.38
N MET A 116 -6.94 -7.58 12.27
CA MET A 116 -7.58 -8.34 11.18
C MET A 116 -6.64 -9.38 10.57
N GLY A 117 -5.39 -9.00 10.33
CA GLY A 117 -4.37 -9.93 9.83
C GLY A 117 -4.21 -11.13 10.72
N GLY A 118 -4.11 -10.92 12.05
CA GLY A 118 -4.01 -12.01 13.03
C GLY A 118 -5.25 -12.91 13.09
N LEU A 119 -6.45 -12.33 13.01
CA LEU A 119 -7.71 -13.08 13.05
C LEU A 119 -7.98 -13.89 11.76
N LEU A 120 -7.53 -13.40 10.62
CA LEU A 120 -7.79 -14.01 9.31
C LEU A 120 -6.68 -14.96 8.84
N VAL A 121 -5.54 -14.98 9.51
CA VAL A 121 -4.47 -15.95 9.25
C VAL A 121 -4.90 -17.32 9.74
N GLN A 122 -4.57 -18.39 8.97
CA GLN A 122 -4.90 -19.78 9.28
C GLN A 122 -6.41 -19.99 9.57
N PRO A 123 -7.29 -19.64 8.61
CA PRO A 123 -8.74 -19.66 8.86
C PRO A 123 -9.28 -21.07 9.18
N VAL A 124 -8.61 -22.10 8.74
CA VAL A 124 -8.98 -23.51 9.03
C VAL A 124 -8.78 -23.84 10.52
N ASP A 125 -7.70 -23.34 11.13
CA ASP A 125 -7.40 -23.58 12.54
C ASP A 125 -8.30 -22.77 13.47
N HIS A 126 -8.62 -21.51 13.08
CA HIS A 126 -9.46 -20.61 13.89
C HIS A 126 -10.96 -20.86 13.67
N TYR A 127 -11.38 -21.29 12.49
CA TYR A 127 -12.79 -21.48 12.11
C TYR A 127 -13.05 -22.81 11.42
N PRO A 128 -12.84 -23.96 12.10
CA PRO A 128 -12.93 -25.30 11.49
C PRO A 128 -14.33 -25.64 10.96
N ASN A 129 -15.37 -25.00 11.53
CA ASN A 129 -16.77 -25.23 11.11
C ASN A 129 -17.15 -24.50 9.81
N VAL A 130 -16.35 -23.50 9.38
CA VAL A 130 -16.60 -22.67 8.18
C VAL A 130 -15.66 -23.02 7.04
N PHE A 131 -14.42 -23.34 7.35
CA PHE A 131 -13.38 -23.62 6.36
C PHE A 131 -12.92 -25.08 6.44
N SER A 132 -13.07 -25.80 5.32
CA SER A 132 -12.58 -27.18 5.21
C SER A 132 -11.07 -27.20 5.03
N GLY A 133 -10.37 -28.05 5.78
CA GLY A 133 -8.93 -28.25 5.66
C GLY A 133 -8.45 -28.78 4.30
N ALA A 134 -9.34 -29.45 3.55
CA ALA A 134 -9.07 -29.91 2.19
C ALA A 134 -9.24 -28.82 1.12
N GLY A 135 -9.69 -27.61 1.50
CA GLY A 135 -9.94 -26.51 0.60
C GLY A 135 -8.70 -25.64 0.31
N LEU A 136 -8.92 -24.63 -0.52
CA LEU A 136 -7.88 -23.68 -0.95
C LEU A 136 -7.22 -22.97 0.25
N PHE A 137 -7.99 -22.66 1.28
CA PHE A 137 -7.54 -21.98 2.49
C PHE A 137 -6.70 -22.87 3.43
N GLY A 138 -6.85 -24.20 3.34
CA GLY A 138 -5.95 -25.13 4.02
C GLY A 138 -4.57 -25.21 3.37
N ARG A 139 -4.51 -25.02 2.04
CA ARG A 139 -3.25 -25.00 1.28
C ARG A 139 -2.51 -23.65 1.37
N PHE A 140 -3.27 -22.54 1.50
CA PHE A 140 -2.75 -21.19 1.50
C PHE A 140 -3.25 -20.42 2.74
N PRO A 141 -2.59 -20.56 3.90
CA PRO A 141 -3.05 -19.99 5.17
C PRO A 141 -3.04 -18.48 5.21
N PHE A 142 -2.24 -17.82 4.36
CA PHE A 142 -2.14 -16.36 4.25
C PHE A 142 -3.04 -15.76 3.16
N LEU A 143 -3.81 -16.58 2.44
CA LEU A 143 -4.62 -16.11 1.32
C LEU A 143 -5.75 -15.18 1.77
N LEU A 144 -6.45 -15.53 2.84
CA LEU A 144 -7.64 -14.81 3.29
C LEU A 144 -7.37 -13.34 3.64
N PRO A 145 -6.38 -12.98 4.48
CA PRO A 145 -6.08 -11.58 4.78
C PRO A 145 -5.62 -10.80 3.54
N ASN A 146 -4.91 -11.44 2.62
CA ASN A 146 -4.47 -10.80 1.39
C ASN A 146 -5.61 -10.59 0.37
N LEU A 147 -6.61 -11.46 0.34
CA LEU A 147 -7.84 -11.25 -0.44
C LEU A 147 -8.63 -10.05 0.07
N VAL A 148 -8.71 -9.87 1.39
CA VAL A 148 -9.34 -8.67 1.98
C VAL A 148 -8.56 -7.42 1.56
N GLY A 149 -7.24 -7.42 1.67
CA GLY A 149 -6.40 -6.31 1.22
C GLY A 149 -6.55 -6.00 -0.28
N MET A 150 -6.58 -7.03 -1.12
CA MET A 150 -6.83 -6.91 -2.56
C MET A 150 -8.22 -6.32 -2.85
N SER A 151 -9.27 -6.81 -2.19
CA SER A 151 -10.63 -6.32 -2.39
C SER A 151 -10.78 -4.85 -1.99
N LEU A 152 -10.17 -4.43 -0.89
CA LEU A 152 -10.12 -3.03 -0.49
C LEU A 152 -9.38 -2.16 -1.51
N ALA A 153 -8.24 -2.61 -2.03
CA ALA A 153 -7.50 -1.88 -3.05
C ALA A 153 -8.33 -1.71 -4.33
N LEU A 154 -9.04 -2.77 -4.76
CA LEU A 154 -9.92 -2.72 -5.93
C LEU A 154 -11.15 -1.82 -5.72
N LEU A 155 -11.70 -1.76 -4.50
CA LEU A 155 -12.81 -0.86 -4.16
C LEU A 155 -12.37 0.62 -4.13
N ILE A 156 -11.14 0.89 -3.68
CA ILE A 156 -10.61 2.26 -3.63
C ILE A 156 -10.20 2.76 -5.01
N LEU A 157 -9.80 1.88 -5.92
CA LEU A 157 -9.30 2.25 -7.25
C LEU A 157 -10.29 3.11 -8.05
N PRO A 158 -11.60 2.75 -8.22
CA PRO A 158 -12.57 3.60 -8.90
C PRO A 158 -12.83 4.92 -8.16
N VAL A 159 -12.75 4.92 -6.83
CA VAL A 159 -12.88 6.15 -6.04
C VAL A 159 -11.74 7.12 -6.35
N VAL A 160 -10.51 6.63 -6.44
CA VAL A 160 -9.35 7.45 -6.83
C VAL A 160 -9.50 7.97 -8.26
N ILE A 161 -9.98 7.15 -9.19
CA ILE A 161 -10.22 7.57 -10.59
C ILE A 161 -11.24 8.70 -10.65
N ALA A 162 -12.33 8.61 -9.86
CA ALA A 162 -13.43 9.56 -9.90
C ALA A 162 -13.16 10.86 -9.14
N TYR A 163 -12.52 10.78 -7.97
CA TYR A 163 -12.45 11.90 -7.02
C TYR A 163 -11.08 12.55 -6.89
N VAL A 164 -9.98 11.87 -7.25
CA VAL A 164 -8.65 12.48 -7.17
C VAL A 164 -8.40 13.32 -8.42
N PRO A 165 -8.30 14.66 -8.29
CA PRO A 165 -7.97 15.52 -9.42
C PRO A 165 -6.50 15.30 -9.82
N GLU A 166 -6.21 15.52 -11.12
CA GLU A 166 -4.83 15.58 -11.58
C GLU A 166 -4.24 16.94 -11.17
N THR A 167 -3.15 16.91 -10.39
CA THR A 167 -2.55 18.15 -9.84
C THR A 167 -1.60 18.84 -10.82
N LYS A 168 -1.17 18.16 -11.88
CA LYS A 168 -0.29 18.74 -12.88
C LYS A 168 -0.90 19.98 -13.57
N ASP A 169 -2.21 19.98 -13.81
CA ASP A 169 -2.91 21.12 -14.41
C ASP A 169 -2.93 22.36 -13.50
N PHE A 170 -2.88 22.17 -12.18
CA PHE A 170 -2.82 23.27 -11.20
C PHE A 170 -1.44 23.94 -11.15
N GLU A 171 -0.36 23.18 -11.29
CA GLU A 171 1.00 23.74 -11.36
C GLU A 171 1.20 24.56 -12.65
N ASP A 172 0.73 24.06 -13.77
CA ASP A 172 0.80 24.79 -15.05
C ASP A 172 -0.04 26.07 -15.02
N ALA A 173 -1.21 26.06 -14.41
CA ALA A 173 -2.02 27.26 -14.20
C ALA A 173 -1.35 28.28 -13.27
N ARG A 174 -0.70 27.79 -12.20
CA ARG A 174 0.01 28.63 -11.20
C ARG A 174 1.30 29.23 -11.78
N SER A 175 2.03 28.48 -12.59
CA SER A 175 3.23 28.97 -13.26
C SER A 175 2.90 30.04 -14.31
N ARG A 176 1.82 29.86 -15.09
CA ARG A 176 1.32 30.86 -16.04
C ARG A 176 0.89 32.17 -15.36
N SER A 177 0.25 32.10 -14.21
CA SER A 177 -0.16 33.27 -13.44
C SER A 177 1.01 34.04 -12.80
N ARG A 178 2.15 33.37 -12.54
CA ARG A 178 3.39 34.00 -12.08
C ARG A 178 4.19 34.66 -13.20
N CYS A 179 4.17 34.13 -14.42
CA CYS A 179 4.84 34.74 -15.58
C CYS A 179 4.09 35.97 -16.13
N SER A 180 2.83 36.17 -15.76
CA SER A 180 2.02 37.31 -16.23
C SER A 180 2.03 38.52 -15.27
N ARG A 181 2.84 38.48 -14.20
CA ARG A 181 3.10 39.58 -13.27
C ARG A 181 4.56 39.98 -13.35
#